data_025b69071c284249f3a323abed7973b8
#
_entry.id   025b69071c284249f3a323abed7973b8
#
_cell.length_a   1.000
_cell.length_b   1.000
_cell.length_c   1.000
_cell.angle_alpha   90.00
_cell.angle_beta   90.00
_cell.angle_gamma   90.00
#
_symmetry.space_group_name_H-M   'P 1'
#
loop_
_entity.id
_entity.type
_entity.pdbx_description
1 polymer ?
#
loop_
_entity_poly.entity_id
_entity_poly.type
_entity_poly.pdbx_seq_one_letter_code
_entity_poly.pdbx_strand_id
1 'polypeptide(L)'
;MVSLLGWQLCQYYLIITMLANYVDKYKDLKTRINDLEALYNREIRLIVVSKTQNSEKIITLNNLGQTDFGENYVDEAREKINSIGNSNIRWHFIGKIQSNKIKTICNLFDWVHTISSEKHVKKINEMSKSCLLYTS
;
A
#
# COMPACT_ATOMS: atom_id res chain seq x y z
N MET A 1 31.10 5.31 -10.89
CA MET A 1 30.74 5.03 -9.48
C MET A 1 29.38 5.67 -9.20
N VAL A 2 28.33 5.04 -9.66
CA VAL A 2 26.96 5.45 -9.31
C VAL A 2 26.46 4.41 -8.31
N SER A 3 26.81 4.72 -7.07
CA SER A 3 26.59 3.90 -5.91
C SER A 3 25.12 3.84 -5.53
N LEU A 4 24.70 2.72 -5.04
CA LEU A 4 23.82 2.37 -3.91
C LEU A 4 22.71 3.36 -3.44
N LEU A 5 22.77 4.64 -3.75
CA LEU A 5 21.74 5.65 -3.48
C LEU A 5 20.55 5.61 -4.47
N GLY A 6 20.69 4.90 -5.58
CA GLY A 6 19.67 4.82 -6.62
C GLY A 6 18.51 3.87 -6.28
N TRP A 7 18.68 2.95 -5.36
CA TRP A 7 17.67 1.93 -5.04
C TRP A 7 16.72 2.33 -3.90
N GLN A 8 17.12 3.26 -3.05
CA GLN A 8 16.30 3.72 -1.92
C GLN A 8 15.26 4.78 -2.28
N LEU A 9 15.34 5.37 -3.47
CA LEU A 9 14.44 6.45 -3.90
C LEU A 9 13.17 5.97 -4.63
N CYS A 10 12.99 4.68 -4.85
CA CYS A 10 11.87 4.16 -5.65
C CYS A 10 10.54 4.00 -4.91
N GLN A 11 10.50 4.21 -3.61
CA GLN A 11 9.26 4.12 -2.85
C GLN A 11 9.18 5.22 -1.81
N TYR A 12 8.76 6.42 -2.24
CA TYR A 12 8.33 7.44 -1.29
C TYR A 12 6.93 7.09 -0.79
N TYR A 13 6.86 6.56 0.43
CA TYR A 13 5.62 6.44 1.16
C TYR A 13 5.22 7.81 1.68
N LEU A 14 4.23 8.42 1.08
CA LEU A 14 3.65 9.62 1.63
C LEU A 14 2.44 9.24 2.48
N ILE A 15 2.57 9.44 3.78
CA ILE A 15 1.46 9.32 4.73
C ILE A 15 0.61 10.57 4.56
N ILE A 16 -0.51 10.45 3.84
CA ILE A 16 -1.53 11.50 3.83
C ILE A 16 -2.44 11.26 5.03
N THR A 17 -2.26 12.05 6.07
CA THR A 17 -3.28 12.16 7.12
C THR A 17 -4.50 12.84 6.50
N MET A 18 -5.61 12.11 6.37
CA MET A 18 -6.83 12.60 5.74
C MET A 18 -7.53 13.59 6.68
N LEU A 19 -7.16 14.86 6.59
CA LEU A 19 -7.87 16.02 7.17
C LEU A 19 -8.94 16.52 6.20
N ALA A 20 -9.79 17.46 6.64
CA ALA A 20 -10.99 17.93 5.96
C ALA A 20 -10.83 18.46 4.51
N ASN A 21 -9.72 18.40 3.88
CA ASN A 21 -9.46 18.81 2.50
C ASN A 21 -8.58 17.78 1.76
N TYR A 22 -8.79 16.50 2.05
CA TYR A 22 -7.93 15.43 1.57
C TYR A 22 -7.93 15.26 0.03
N VAL A 23 -9.04 15.57 -0.63
CA VAL A 23 -9.14 15.45 -2.10
C VAL A 23 -8.23 16.47 -2.78
N ASP A 24 -8.24 17.73 -2.33
CA ASP A 24 -7.40 18.77 -2.93
C ASP A 24 -5.92 18.51 -2.66
N LYS A 25 -5.61 18.09 -1.44
CA LYS A 25 -4.23 17.66 -1.08
C LYS A 25 -3.75 16.48 -1.91
N TYR A 26 -4.64 15.52 -2.16
CA TYR A 26 -4.32 14.38 -3.01
C TYR A 26 -4.03 14.82 -4.45
N LYS A 27 -4.86 15.69 -5.03
CA LYS A 27 -4.65 16.21 -6.39
C LYS A 27 -3.35 16.99 -6.52
N ASP A 28 -3.06 17.88 -5.57
CA ASP A 28 -1.81 18.62 -5.53
C ASP A 28 -0.60 17.69 -5.45
N LEU A 29 -0.65 16.69 -4.58
CA LEU A 29 0.39 15.68 -4.47
C LEU A 29 0.59 14.91 -5.78
N LYS A 30 -0.49 14.48 -6.43
CA LYS A 30 -0.41 13.76 -7.72
C LYS A 30 0.26 14.61 -8.79
N THR A 31 -0.06 15.90 -8.85
CA THR A 31 0.60 16.84 -9.76
C THR A 31 2.11 16.89 -9.50
N ARG A 32 2.51 17.04 -8.24
CA ARG A 32 3.93 17.06 -7.86
C ARG A 32 4.66 15.75 -8.16
N ILE A 33 3.98 14.62 -7.98
CA ILE A 33 4.54 13.31 -8.36
C ILE A 33 4.78 13.25 -9.87
N ASN A 34 3.80 13.64 -10.68
CA ASN A 34 3.92 13.65 -12.14
C ASN A 34 5.09 14.55 -12.61
N ASP A 35 5.27 15.71 -11.99
CA ASP A 35 6.41 16.61 -12.26
C ASP A 35 7.76 15.93 -11.95
N LEU A 36 7.84 15.21 -10.84
CA LEU A 36 9.03 14.47 -10.44
C LEU A 36 9.30 13.27 -11.37
N GLU A 37 8.26 12.54 -11.76
CA GLU A 37 8.36 11.45 -12.73
C GLU A 37 8.92 11.95 -14.06
N ALA A 38 8.40 13.08 -14.57
CA ALA A 38 8.90 13.71 -15.78
C ALA A 38 10.35 14.19 -15.64
N LEU A 39 10.69 14.81 -14.50
CA LEU A 39 12.03 15.35 -14.26
C LEU A 39 13.11 14.25 -14.17
N TYR A 40 12.79 13.14 -13.50
CA TYR A 40 13.76 12.07 -13.25
C TYR A 40 13.60 10.86 -14.18
N ASN A 41 12.62 10.89 -15.10
CA ASN A 41 12.26 9.78 -15.99
C ASN A 41 12.09 8.45 -15.22
N ARG A 42 11.32 8.48 -14.12
CA ARG A 42 11.06 7.34 -13.24
C ARG A 42 9.62 7.32 -12.80
N GLU A 43 9.05 6.13 -12.76
CA GLU A 43 7.73 5.90 -12.16
C GLU A 43 7.82 5.99 -10.63
N ILE A 44 6.88 6.72 -10.01
CA ILE A 44 6.73 6.85 -8.55
C ILE A 44 5.38 6.27 -8.16
N ARG A 45 5.39 5.19 -7.41
CA ARG A 45 4.17 4.59 -6.89
C ARG A 45 3.77 5.24 -5.56
N LEU A 46 2.60 5.88 -5.57
CA LEU A 46 2.01 6.44 -4.36
C LEU A 46 1.15 5.37 -3.67
N ILE A 47 1.47 5.05 -2.41
CA ILE A 47 0.62 4.25 -1.54
C ILE A 47 -0.05 5.19 -0.54
N VAL A 48 -1.38 5.26 -0.57
CA VAL A 48 -2.17 6.06 0.37
C VAL A 48 -2.47 5.24 1.61
N VAL A 49 -1.99 5.70 2.77
CA VAL A 49 -2.26 5.04 4.06
C VAL A 49 -3.67 5.36 4.53
N SER A 50 -4.52 4.35 4.60
CA SER A 50 -5.94 4.47 4.92
C SER A 50 -6.34 3.94 6.30
N LYS A 51 -5.37 3.55 7.12
CA LYS A 51 -5.65 3.14 8.51
C LYS A 51 -6.48 4.20 9.23
N THR A 52 -7.43 3.75 10.04
CA THR A 52 -8.37 4.60 10.80
C THR A 52 -9.30 5.50 9.96
N GLN A 53 -9.29 5.33 8.64
CA GLN A 53 -10.20 6.05 7.75
C GLN A 53 -11.36 5.15 7.30
N ASN A 54 -12.51 5.76 7.00
CA ASN A 54 -13.68 5.03 6.51
C ASN A 54 -13.53 4.63 5.03
N SER A 55 -14.34 3.64 4.60
CA SER A 55 -14.33 3.15 3.23
C SER A 55 -14.74 4.20 2.20
N GLU A 56 -15.58 5.18 2.55
CA GLU A 56 -16.03 6.25 1.65
C GLU A 56 -14.87 7.09 1.13
N LYS A 57 -13.89 7.41 2.01
CA LYS A 57 -12.70 8.16 1.60
C LYS A 57 -11.82 7.35 0.64
N ILE A 58 -11.72 6.04 0.86
CA ILE A 58 -10.97 5.14 -0.02
C ILE A 58 -11.64 5.11 -1.39
N ILE A 59 -12.95 4.91 -1.44
CA ILE A 59 -13.74 4.92 -2.69
C ILE A 59 -13.59 6.26 -3.42
N THR A 60 -13.66 7.37 -2.69
CA THR A 60 -13.48 8.71 -3.28
C THR A 60 -12.13 8.86 -3.97
N LEU A 61 -11.04 8.46 -3.32
CA LEU A 61 -9.70 8.52 -3.93
C LEU A 61 -9.53 7.48 -5.04
N ASN A 62 -10.14 6.31 -4.91
CA ASN A 62 -10.12 5.29 -5.97
C ASN A 62 -10.83 5.80 -7.24
N ASN A 63 -11.94 6.50 -7.11
CA ASN A 63 -12.63 7.17 -8.23
C ASN A 63 -11.78 8.28 -8.88
N LEU A 64 -10.80 8.83 -8.17
CA LEU A 64 -9.81 9.77 -8.69
C LEU A 64 -8.56 9.08 -9.29
N GLY A 65 -8.58 7.75 -9.38
CA GLY A 65 -7.50 6.98 -9.98
C GLY A 65 -6.44 6.44 -9.01
N GLN A 66 -6.64 6.57 -7.69
CA GLN A 66 -5.75 5.95 -6.72
C GLN A 66 -6.04 4.46 -6.60
N THR A 67 -5.03 3.63 -6.84
CA THR A 67 -5.18 2.18 -6.80
C THR A 67 -4.49 1.50 -5.62
N ASP A 68 -3.46 2.12 -5.05
CA ASP A 68 -2.63 1.51 -4.01
C ASP A 68 -2.96 2.09 -2.64
N PHE A 69 -3.45 1.24 -1.72
CA PHE A 69 -3.82 1.64 -0.36
C PHE A 69 -3.10 0.78 0.68
N GLY A 70 -2.61 1.42 1.74
CA GLY A 70 -1.85 0.79 2.80
C GLY A 70 -2.61 0.71 4.12
N GLU A 71 -2.63 -0.48 4.73
CA GLU A 71 -3.26 -0.74 6.01
C GLU A 71 -2.27 -1.35 7.02
N ASN A 72 -2.46 -1.00 8.28
CA ASN A 72 -1.64 -1.49 9.38
C ASN A 72 -2.30 -2.64 10.15
N TYR A 73 -3.62 -2.73 10.11
CA TYR A 73 -4.42 -3.63 10.94
C TYR A 73 -5.23 -4.58 10.07
N VAL A 74 -5.00 -5.89 10.26
CA VAL A 74 -5.62 -6.94 9.42
C VAL A 74 -7.14 -6.95 9.53
N ASP A 75 -7.66 -6.78 10.74
CA ASP A 75 -9.11 -6.87 10.97
C ASP A 75 -9.84 -5.64 10.41
N GLU A 76 -9.28 -4.44 10.58
CA GLU A 76 -9.77 -3.21 9.96
C GLU A 76 -9.74 -3.29 8.43
N ALA A 77 -8.64 -3.78 7.86
CA ALA A 77 -8.51 -3.98 6.42
C ALA A 77 -9.58 -4.95 5.88
N ARG A 78 -9.81 -6.05 6.59
CA ARG A 78 -10.84 -7.03 6.19
C ARG A 78 -12.23 -6.39 6.08
N GLU A 79 -12.62 -5.59 7.06
CA GLU A 79 -13.91 -4.89 7.05
C GLU A 79 -14.01 -3.94 5.85
N LYS A 80 -12.97 -3.17 5.58
CA LYS A 80 -12.91 -2.24 4.44
C LYS A 80 -12.96 -2.96 3.10
N ILE A 81 -12.14 -4.00 2.91
CA ILE A 81 -12.10 -4.82 1.70
C ILE A 81 -13.48 -5.41 1.43
N ASN A 82 -14.12 -5.97 2.45
CA ASN A 82 -15.45 -6.54 2.31
C ASN A 82 -16.51 -5.48 2.00
N SER A 83 -16.43 -4.30 2.60
CA SER A 83 -17.40 -3.22 2.38
C SER A 83 -17.26 -2.57 1.01
N ILE A 84 -16.04 -2.47 0.49
CA ILE A 84 -15.74 -1.90 -0.84
C ILE A 84 -16.07 -2.89 -1.95
N GLY A 85 -15.88 -4.18 -1.68
CA GLY A 85 -16.16 -5.26 -2.63
C GLY A 85 -15.15 -5.33 -3.77
N ASN A 86 -15.63 -5.75 -4.96
CA ASN A 86 -14.77 -5.91 -6.12
C ASN A 86 -14.35 -4.54 -6.69
N SER A 87 -13.07 -4.23 -6.59
CA SER A 87 -12.47 -2.97 -7.04
C SER A 87 -11.10 -3.24 -7.67
N ASN A 88 -10.52 -2.22 -8.32
CA ASN A 88 -9.16 -2.27 -8.84
C ASN A 88 -8.11 -1.85 -7.79
N ILE A 89 -8.46 -1.88 -6.51
CA ILE A 89 -7.56 -1.52 -5.42
C ILE A 89 -6.55 -2.63 -5.18
N ARG A 90 -5.29 -2.25 -5.08
CA ARG A 90 -4.20 -3.09 -4.59
C ARG A 90 -3.95 -2.77 -3.12
N TRP A 91 -4.09 -3.78 -2.28
CA TRP A 91 -3.94 -3.64 -0.84
C TRP A 91 -2.53 -3.95 -0.38
N HIS A 92 -1.94 -3.03 0.35
CA HIS A 92 -0.59 -3.12 0.89
C HIS A 92 -0.63 -3.26 2.41
N PHE A 93 -0.06 -4.34 2.93
CA PHE A 93 0.13 -4.48 4.36
C PHE A 93 1.43 -3.78 4.78
N ILE A 94 1.30 -2.75 5.59
CA ILE A 94 2.40 -1.93 6.10
C ILE A 94 2.50 -1.93 7.63
N GLY A 95 1.71 -2.79 8.30
CA GLY A 95 1.72 -2.96 9.74
C GLY A 95 2.72 -4.01 10.22
N LYS A 96 2.84 -4.18 11.53
CA LYS A 96 3.68 -5.22 12.13
C LYS A 96 3.07 -6.61 11.90
N ILE A 97 3.85 -7.52 11.33
CA ILE A 97 3.42 -8.89 11.08
C ILE A 97 3.37 -9.68 12.38
N GLN A 98 2.21 -10.25 12.67
CA GLN A 98 2.02 -11.25 13.73
C GLN A 98 1.94 -12.65 13.10
N SER A 99 2.69 -13.61 13.63
CA SER A 99 2.81 -14.96 13.05
C SER A 99 1.48 -15.69 12.90
N ASN A 100 0.52 -15.44 13.78
CA ASN A 100 -0.84 -16.01 13.73
C ASN A 100 -1.75 -15.33 12.68
N LYS A 101 -1.39 -14.15 12.19
CA LYS A 101 -2.15 -13.41 11.17
C LYS A 101 -1.63 -13.60 9.75
N ILE A 102 -0.49 -14.26 9.55
CA ILE A 102 0.16 -14.40 8.23
C ILE A 102 -0.79 -14.98 7.20
N LYS A 103 -1.53 -16.04 7.52
CA LYS A 103 -2.51 -16.62 6.59
C LYS A 103 -3.54 -15.61 6.13
N THR A 104 -4.06 -14.80 7.06
CA THR A 104 -5.04 -13.76 6.74
C THR A 104 -4.41 -12.64 5.90
N ILE A 105 -3.17 -12.24 6.23
CA ILE A 105 -2.43 -11.24 5.45
C ILE A 105 -2.27 -11.73 4.00
N CYS A 106 -1.82 -12.96 3.79
CA CYS A 106 -1.65 -13.52 2.45
C CYS A 106 -2.95 -13.61 1.64
N ASN A 107 -4.09 -13.74 2.30
CA ASN A 107 -5.39 -13.83 1.62
C ASN A 107 -6.03 -12.48 1.32
N LEU A 108 -5.67 -11.42 2.05
CA LEU A 108 -6.30 -10.10 1.94
C LEU A 108 -5.48 -9.08 1.17
N PHE A 109 -4.16 -9.21 1.18
CA PHE A 109 -3.26 -8.20 0.66
C PHE A 109 -2.51 -8.68 -0.57
N ASP A 110 -2.28 -7.75 -1.49
CA ASP A 110 -1.48 -7.98 -2.69
C ASP A 110 0.02 -7.79 -2.40
N TRP A 111 0.35 -6.91 -1.44
CA TRP A 111 1.72 -6.56 -1.07
C TRP A 111 1.94 -6.58 0.43
N VAL A 112 3.13 -7.03 0.84
CA VAL A 112 3.58 -6.99 2.24
C VAL A 112 4.94 -6.32 2.31
N HIS A 113 5.05 -5.25 3.11
CA HIS A 113 6.24 -4.40 3.18
C HIS A 113 7.11 -4.55 4.42
N THR A 114 6.58 -5.12 5.50
CA THR A 114 7.18 -5.08 6.84
C THR A 114 7.74 -6.41 7.32
N ILE A 115 8.34 -7.16 6.41
CA ILE A 115 8.94 -8.45 6.75
C ILE A 115 10.24 -8.18 7.53
N SER A 116 10.27 -8.59 8.81
CA SER A 116 11.38 -8.35 9.72
C SER A 116 12.09 -9.60 10.24
N SER A 117 11.65 -10.79 9.84
CA SER A 117 12.27 -12.05 10.28
C SER A 117 12.24 -13.12 9.20
N GLU A 118 13.28 -13.95 9.19
CA GLU A 118 13.37 -15.12 8.29
C GLU A 118 12.20 -16.10 8.47
N LYS A 119 11.71 -16.25 9.70
CA LYS A 119 10.54 -17.08 10.00
C LYS A 119 9.29 -16.57 9.27
N HIS A 120 9.09 -15.24 9.19
CA HIS A 120 7.98 -14.65 8.46
C HIS A 120 8.14 -14.87 6.96
N VAL A 121 9.35 -14.69 6.41
CA VAL A 121 9.65 -14.96 5.00
C VAL A 121 9.26 -16.38 4.62
N LYS A 122 9.75 -17.38 5.37
CA LYS A 122 9.46 -18.80 5.12
C LYS A 122 7.95 -19.06 5.12
N LYS A 123 7.26 -18.59 6.15
CA LYS A 123 5.82 -18.83 6.30
C LYS A 123 4.97 -18.14 5.23
N ILE A 124 5.33 -16.91 4.84
CA ILE A 124 4.68 -16.19 3.74
C ILE A 124 4.93 -16.91 2.42
N ASN A 125 6.17 -17.34 2.14
CA ASN A 125 6.51 -18.05 0.92
C ASN A 125 5.77 -19.41 0.80
N GLU A 126 5.61 -20.14 1.88
CA GLU A 126 4.82 -21.36 1.90
C GLU A 126 3.34 -21.11 1.54
N MET A 127 2.78 -20.00 2.04
CA MET A 127 1.39 -19.63 1.81
C MET A 127 1.16 -18.93 0.47
N SER A 128 2.14 -18.18 -0.03
CA SER A 128 2.03 -17.43 -1.31
C SER A 128 2.07 -18.34 -2.54
N LYS A 129 2.48 -19.59 -2.41
CA LYS A 129 2.35 -20.58 -3.48
C LYS A 129 0.89 -20.84 -3.90
N SER A 130 -0.06 -20.46 -3.04
CA SER A 130 -1.50 -20.51 -3.31
C SER A 130 -2.13 -19.14 -3.58
N CYS A 131 -1.38 -18.03 -3.43
CA CYS A 131 -1.85 -16.66 -3.59
C CYS A 131 -0.79 -15.84 -4.31
N LEU A 132 -1.21 -14.98 -5.26
CA LEU A 132 -0.32 -14.01 -5.93
C LEU A 132 0.02 -12.87 -4.96
N LEU A 133 1.00 -13.08 -4.09
CA LEU A 133 1.49 -12.06 -3.17
C LEU A 133 2.84 -11.52 -3.65
N TYR A 134 2.96 -10.20 -3.71
CA TYR A 134 4.22 -9.52 -4.01
C TYR A 134 4.88 -9.03 -2.73
N THR A 135 6.19 -9.25 -2.61
CA THR A 135 7.02 -8.72 -1.53
C THR A 135 7.98 -7.68 -2.08
N SER A 136 8.09 -6.58 -1.42
CA SER A 136 9.09 -5.55 -1.72
C SER A 136 10.35 -5.72 -0.89
#